data_1fcea017e846562ca25092b3002aab14
#
_entry.id   1fcea017e846562ca25092b3002aab14
#
_cell.length_a   1.000
_cell.length_b   1.000
_cell.length_c   1.000
_cell.angle_alpha   90.00
_cell.angle_beta   90.00
_cell.angle_gamma   90.00
#
_symmetry.space_group_name_H-M   'P 1'
#
loop_
_entity.id
_entity.type
_entity.pdbx_description
1 polymer ?
#
loop_
_entity_poly.entity_id
_entity_poly.type
_entity_poly.pdbx_seq_one_letter_code
_entity_poly.pdbx_strand_id
1 'polypeptide(L)'
;MGEGPIAQQITFLDTRDLGRTADFYERVLGLRLARDQGRCRIYHVSGNAYLGFCERADVVPAANGLTVTLVTDRVDEWCRRLKAHRVEFVKEPADNPPYRIYNAFVRDPNGYLLELQRFWEPLV
;
A
#
# COMPACT_ATOMS: atom_id res chain seq x y z
N MET A 1 7.65 -23.09 0.72
CA MET A 1 8.48 -22.82 0.38
C MET A 1 8.57 -22.27 -0.82
N GLY A 2 9.15 -21.50 -1.11
CA GLY A 2 9.23 -20.94 -2.38
C GLY A 2 9.40 -22.00 -3.43
N GLU A 3 8.33 -22.44 -3.94
CA GLU A 3 8.38 -23.48 -4.96
C GLU A 3 8.99 -22.98 -6.23
N GLY A 4 8.95 -21.70 -6.52
CA GLY A 4 9.63 -21.16 -7.67
C GLY A 4 11.03 -20.67 -7.32
N PRO A 5 11.79 -20.18 -8.30
CA PRO A 5 13.10 -19.61 -8.04
C PRO A 5 13.04 -18.28 -7.28
N ILE A 6 11.90 -17.61 -7.31
CA ILE A 6 11.70 -16.34 -6.59
C ILE A 6 11.00 -16.62 -5.28
N ALA A 7 11.62 -16.22 -4.16
CA ALA A 7 11.10 -16.51 -2.84
C ALA A 7 10.19 -15.40 -2.30
N GLN A 8 10.51 -14.15 -2.59
CA GLN A 8 9.78 -12.99 -2.04
C GLN A 8 9.81 -11.85 -3.02
N GLN A 9 8.86 -10.94 -2.89
CA GLN A 9 8.82 -9.74 -3.71
C GLN A 9 8.75 -8.53 -2.80
N ILE A 10 9.63 -7.55 -3.02
CA ILE A 10 9.62 -6.29 -2.28
C ILE A 10 9.57 -5.17 -3.32
N THR A 11 8.65 -4.25 -3.15
CA THR A 11 8.63 -3.02 -3.93
C THR A 11 9.16 -1.90 -3.05
N PHE A 12 10.23 -1.22 -3.48
CA PHE A 12 10.79 -0.09 -2.76
C PHE A 12 10.33 1.22 -3.38
N LEU A 13 9.89 2.12 -2.52
CA LEU A 13 9.46 3.46 -2.91
C LEU A 13 10.28 4.49 -2.14
N ASP A 14 10.49 5.65 -2.76
CA ASP A 14 11.20 6.74 -2.10
C ASP A 14 10.26 7.54 -1.20
N THR A 15 10.81 8.04 -0.10
CA THR A 15 10.11 9.00 0.76
C THR A 15 11.08 10.08 1.19
N ARG A 16 10.57 11.28 1.42
CA ARG A 16 11.37 12.37 1.98
C ARG A 16 11.31 12.41 3.50
N ASP A 17 10.37 11.67 4.09
CA ASP A 17 10.15 11.67 5.53
C ASP A 17 9.79 10.26 5.97
N LEU A 18 10.79 9.49 6.37
CA LEU A 18 10.59 8.09 6.75
C LEU A 18 9.70 7.96 8.00
N GLY A 19 9.84 8.89 8.95
CA GLY A 19 9.03 8.85 10.16
C GLY A 19 7.54 9.02 9.88
N ARG A 20 7.19 9.97 9.02
CA ARG A 20 5.80 10.20 8.64
C ARG A 20 5.24 9.02 7.84
N THR A 21 6.05 8.47 6.95
CA THR A 21 5.66 7.30 6.17
C THR A 21 5.47 6.10 7.08
N ALA A 22 6.39 5.89 8.03
CA ALA A 22 6.28 4.80 8.99
C ALA A 22 5.02 4.90 9.84
N ASP A 23 4.69 6.11 10.29
CA ASP A 23 3.47 6.31 11.06
C ASP A 23 2.23 5.85 10.27
N PHE A 24 2.18 6.20 9.00
CA PHE A 24 1.04 5.81 8.17
C PHE A 24 0.99 4.28 7.99
N TYR A 25 2.09 3.66 7.59
CA TYR A 25 2.07 2.23 7.28
C TYR A 25 1.97 1.35 8.52
N GLU A 26 2.53 1.79 9.64
CA GLU A 26 2.45 1.03 10.90
C GLU A 26 1.17 1.30 11.66
N ARG A 27 0.81 2.57 11.86
CA ARG A 27 -0.32 2.91 12.71
C ARG A 27 -1.64 2.93 11.96
N VAL A 28 -1.68 3.53 10.77
CA VAL A 28 -2.94 3.67 10.03
C VAL A 28 -3.27 2.36 9.30
N LEU A 29 -2.33 1.80 8.55
CA LEU A 29 -2.55 0.55 7.84
C LEU A 29 -2.31 -0.68 8.71
N GLY A 30 -1.54 -0.57 9.78
CA GLY A 30 -1.28 -1.67 10.69
C GLY A 30 -0.36 -2.75 10.12
N LEU A 31 0.52 -2.39 9.19
CA LEU A 31 1.47 -3.36 8.65
C LEU A 31 2.60 -3.61 9.64
N ARG A 32 3.09 -4.85 9.66
CA ARG A 32 4.18 -5.23 10.53
C ARG A 32 5.52 -4.78 9.93
N LEU A 33 6.34 -4.11 10.73
CA LEU A 33 7.69 -3.78 10.33
C LEU A 33 8.50 -5.07 10.29
N ALA A 34 8.93 -5.47 9.10
CA ALA A 34 9.71 -6.69 8.91
C ALA A 34 11.19 -6.43 9.12
N ARG A 35 11.69 -5.28 8.71
CA ARG A 35 13.09 -4.93 8.91
C ARG A 35 13.31 -3.43 8.90
N ASP A 36 14.08 -2.96 9.86
CA ASP A 36 14.54 -1.58 9.93
C ASP A 36 16.00 -1.57 9.46
N GLN A 37 16.27 -0.92 8.34
CA GLN A 37 17.63 -0.84 7.79
C GLN A 37 18.23 0.55 8.01
N GLY A 38 17.65 1.34 8.91
CA GLY A 38 18.09 2.71 9.17
C GLY A 38 17.42 3.68 8.23
N ARG A 39 17.95 3.85 7.04
CA ARG A 39 17.36 4.77 6.06
C ARG A 39 16.22 4.14 5.27
N CYS A 40 16.03 2.84 5.38
CA CYS A 40 14.91 2.13 4.74
C CYS A 40 14.18 1.30 5.77
N ARG A 41 12.87 1.14 5.58
CA ARG A 41 12.05 0.23 6.38
C ARG A 41 11.24 -0.64 5.45
N ILE A 42 11.17 -1.92 5.79
CA ILE A 42 10.45 -2.93 4.99
C ILE A 42 9.28 -3.43 5.80
N TYR A 43 8.10 -3.37 5.20
CA TYR A 43 6.86 -3.79 5.82
C TYR A 43 6.33 -5.05 5.18
N HIS A 44 5.83 -5.96 6.02
CA HIS A 44 5.17 -7.16 5.55
C HIS A 44 3.74 -6.81 5.16
N VAL A 45 3.36 -7.09 3.92
CA VAL A 45 2.01 -6.83 3.45
C VAL A 45 1.16 -8.10 3.57
N SER A 46 1.61 -9.19 2.96
CA SER A 46 0.85 -10.44 2.93
C SER A 46 1.76 -11.54 2.40
N GLY A 47 1.70 -12.75 2.96
CA GLY A 47 2.47 -13.87 2.45
C GLY A 47 3.94 -13.52 2.21
N ASN A 48 4.37 -13.56 0.97
CA ASN A 48 5.73 -13.22 0.55
C ASN A 48 5.82 -11.84 -0.12
N ALA A 49 4.82 -10.99 0.11
CA ALA A 49 4.78 -9.64 -0.46
C ALA A 49 5.17 -8.61 0.59
N TYR A 50 6.04 -7.71 0.21
CA TYR A 50 6.59 -6.68 1.09
C TYR A 50 6.60 -5.33 0.39
N LEU A 51 6.62 -4.27 1.18
CA LEU A 51 6.66 -2.89 0.70
C LEU A 51 7.73 -2.17 1.49
N GLY A 52 8.69 -1.56 0.82
CA GLY A 52 9.79 -0.88 1.47
C GLY A 52 9.81 0.60 1.14
N PHE A 53 10.31 1.42 2.06
CA PHE A 53 10.46 2.86 1.86
C PHE A 53 11.86 3.26 2.26
N CYS A 54 12.55 4.00 1.38
CA CYS A 54 13.89 4.51 1.64
C CYS A 54 13.87 6.03 1.62
N GLU A 55 14.49 6.62 2.64
CA GLU A 55 14.51 8.07 2.77
C GLU A 55 15.53 8.69 1.86
N ARG A 56 15.09 9.65 1.07
CA ARG A 56 15.93 10.39 0.14
C ARG A 56 15.47 11.84 0.15
N ALA A 57 16.23 12.71 0.81
CA ALA A 57 15.83 14.10 1.04
C ALA A 57 15.75 14.91 -0.25
N ASP A 58 16.49 14.52 -1.28
CA ASP A 58 16.61 15.25 -2.53
C ASP A 58 15.67 14.78 -3.63
N VAL A 59 14.76 13.84 -3.32
CA VAL A 59 13.87 13.25 -4.30
C VAL A 59 12.44 13.69 -4.04
N VAL A 60 11.70 14.00 -5.11
CA VAL A 60 10.26 14.17 -5.05
C VAL A 60 9.65 12.83 -5.44
N PRO A 61 8.92 12.16 -4.54
CA PRO A 61 8.32 10.88 -4.88
C PRO A 61 7.44 10.99 -6.13
N ALA A 62 7.60 10.05 -7.06
CA ALA A 62 6.85 10.07 -8.30
C ALA A 62 5.58 9.28 -8.11
N ALA A 63 4.44 9.94 -8.33
CA ALA A 63 3.14 9.30 -8.14
C ALA A 63 2.53 8.79 -9.45
N ASN A 64 3.08 9.16 -10.60
CA ASN A 64 2.50 8.82 -11.90
C ASN A 64 2.92 7.42 -12.35
N GLY A 65 1.94 6.65 -12.82
CA GLY A 65 2.22 5.34 -13.40
C GLY A 65 2.44 4.23 -12.38
N LEU A 66 2.23 4.52 -11.09
CA LEU A 66 2.42 3.53 -10.04
C LEU A 66 1.18 3.47 -9.16
N THR A 67 0.66 2.27 -8.98
CA THR A 67 -0.44 2.02 -8.06
C THR A 67 -0.05 0.86 -7.15
N VAL A 68 -0.15 1.05 -5.87
CA VAL A 68 0.03 -0.03 -4.90
C VAL A 68 -1.35 -0.54 -4.53
N THR A 69 -1.65 -1.77 -4.90
CA THR A 69 -2.97 -2.35 -4.68
C THR A 69 -2.93 -3.33 -3.52
N LEU A 70 -3.80 -3.11 -2.55
CA LEU A 70 -3.98 -3.99 -1.41
C LEU A 70 -5.30 -4.72 -1.60
N VAL A 71 -5.21 -6.02 -1.83
CA VAL A 71 -6.39 -6.85 -2.08
C VAL A 71 -6.98 -7.29 -0.74
N THR A 72 -8.27 -7.04 -0.55
CA THR A 72 -8.96 -7.39 0.69
C THR A 72 -10.44 -7.59 0.42
N ASP A 73 -11.06 -8.50 1.16
CA ASP A 73 -12.52 -8.67 1.11
C ASP A 73 -13.23 -7.56 1.88
N ARG A 74 -12.50 -6.74 2.62
CA ARG A 74 -13.06 -5.77 3.56
C ARG A 74 -12.78 -4.33 3.12
N VAL A 75 -13.03 -4.04 1.85
CA VAL A 75 -12.77 -2.71 1.30
C VAL A 75 -13.50 -1.62 2.09
N ASP A 76 -14.79 -1.82 2.38
CA ASP A 76 -15.56 -0.79 3.09
C ASP A 76 -15.04 -0.55 4.50
N GLU A 77 -14.67 -1.61 5.22
CA GLU A 77 -14.13 -1.46 6.57
C GLU A 77 -12.80 -0.70 6.55
N TRP A 78 -11.92 -1.03 5.59
CA TRP A 78 -10.67 -0.32 5.43
C TRP A 78 -10.90 1.15 5.10
N CYS A 79 -11.87 1.43 4.23
CA CYS A 79 -12.17 2.82 3.87
C CYS A 79 -12.69 3.61 5.07
N ARG A 80 -13.52 3.00 5.92
CA ARG A 80 -13.97 3.66 7.16
C ARG A 80 -12.79 3.98 8.07
N ARG A 81 -11.86 3.04 8.23
CA ARG A 81 -10.66 3.25 9.04
C ARG A 81 -9.80 4.37 8.48
N LEU A 82 -9.59 4.38 7.17
CA LEU A 82 -8.77 5.41 6.52
C LEU A 82 -9.42 6.78 6.67
N LYS A 83 -10.75 6.88 6.54
CA LYS A 83 -11.45 8.14 6.76
C LYS A 83 -11.33 8.63 8.18
N ALA A 84 -11.36 7.72 9.15
CA ALA A 84 -11.19 8.08 10.56
C ALA A 84 -9.80 8.68 10.82
N HIS A 85 -8.80 8.31 10.01
CA HIS A 85 -7.45 8.86 10.09
C HIS A 85 -7.23 10.02 9.11
N ARG A 86 -8.30 10.52 8.49
CA ARG A 86 -8.28 11.68 7.60
C ARG A 86 -7.40 11.49 6.37
N VAL A 87 -7.35 10.28 5.87
CA VAL A 87 -6.61 9.96 4.64
C VAL A 87 -7.36 10.56 3.45
N GLU A 88 -6.63 11.11 2.50
CA GLU A 88 -7.21 11.72 1.31
C GLU A 88 -7.74 10.64 0.37
N PHE A 89 -9.04 10.71 0.03
CA PHE A 89 -9.66 9.81 -0.94
C PHE A 89 -9.63 10.42 -2.33
N VAL A 90 -9.19 9.64 -3.29
CA VAL A 90 -9.24 9.99 -4.71
C VAL A 90 -10.51 9.43 -5.33
N LYS A 91 -10.93 8.22 -4.90
CA LYS A 91 -12.14 7.58 -5.37
C LYS A 91 -12.78 6.83 -4.22
N GLU A 92 -14.07 7.09 -3.98
CA GLU A 92 -14.83 6.36 -2.97
C GLU A 92 -15.06 4.93 -3.43
N PRO A 93 -15.28 3.99 -2.49
CA PRO A 93 -15.50 2.60 -2.87
C PRO A 93 -16.73 2.44 -3.75
N ALA A 94 -16.57 1.73 -4.83
CA ALA A 94 -17.65 1.45 -5.77
C ALA A 94 -17.27 0.27 -6.66
N ASP A 95 -18.30 -0.36 -7.26
CA ASP A 95 -18.05 -1.36 -8.28
C ASP A 95 -17.43 -0.72 -9.51
N ASN A 96 -16.54 -1.46 -10.13
CA ASN A 96 -15.89 -1.05 -11.36
C ASN A 96 -16.04 -2.21 -12.36
N PRO A 97 -17.21 -2.26 -13.05
CA PRO A 97 -17.55 -3.43 -13.87
C PRO A 97 -16.57 -3.76 -14.99
N PRO A 98 -15.95 -2.78 -15.66
CA PRO A 98 -14.97 -3.12 -16.72
C PRO A 98 -13.84 -4.01 -16.24
N TYR A 99 -13.46 -3.92 -14.96
CA TYR A 99 -12.40 -4.73 -14.39
C TYR A 99 -12.93 -5.81 -13.46
N ARG A 100 -14.26 -5.85 -13.22
CA ARG A 100 -14.92 -6.83 -12.36
C ARG A 100 -14.30 -6.80 -10.95
N ILE A 101 -14.25 -5.60 -10.39
CA ILE A 101 -13.71 -5.34 -9.05
C ILE A 101 -14.60 -4.36 -8.30
N TYR A 102 -14.40 -4.32 -6.98
CA TYR A 102 -14.94 -3.29 -6.10
C TYR A 102 -13.75 -2.60 -5.49
N ASN A 103 -13.57 -1.30 -5.70
CA ASN A 103 -12.34 -0.65 -5.32
C ASN A 103 -12.51 0.79 -4.88
N ALA A 104 -11.47 1.28 -4.20
CA ALA A 104 -11.31 2.67 -3.79
C ALA A 104 -9.86 3.06 -3.97
N PHE A 105 -9.61 4.37 -4.15
CA PHE A 105 -8.25 4.90 -4.23
C PHE A 105 -8.03 5.97 -3.17
N VAL A 106 -6.88 5.92 -2.51
CA VAL A 106 -6.45 6.93 -1.54
C VAL A 106 -5.01 7.34 -1.82
N ARG A 107 -4.56 8.46 -1.20
CA ARG A 107 -3.16 8.88 -1.27
C ARG A 107 -2.48 8.59 0.06
N ASP A 108 -1.25 8.08 -0.01
CA ASP A 108 -0.42 7.96 1.18
C ASP A 108 0.25 9.31 1.47
N PRO A 109 1.03 9.46 2.57
CA PRO A 109 1.66 10.75 2.90
C PRO A 109 2.61 11.27 1.84
N ASN A 110 3.14 10.42 0.97
CA ASN A 110 4.05 10.83 -0.09
C ASN A 110 3.30 11.19 -1.38
N GLY A 111 2.00 10.95 -1.42
CA GLY A 111 1.20 11.13 -2.63
C GLY A 111 1.09 9.89 -3.50
N TYR A 112 1.64 8.76 -3.08
CA TYR A 112 1.49 7.52 -3.83
C TYR A 112 0.04 7.06 -3.81
N LEU A 113 -0.40 6.52 -4.94
CA LEU A 113 -1.76 6.03 -5.08
C LEU A 113 -1.87 4.63 -4.52
N LEU A 114 -2.73 4.46 -3.52
CA LEU A 114 -3.04 3.16 -2.95
C LEU A 114 -4.45 2.76 -3.36
N GLU A 115 -4.59 1.51 -3.76
CA GLU A 115 -5.89 0.97 -4.10
C GLU A 115 -6.29 -0.10 -3.10
N LEU A 116 -7.52 -0.01 -2.58
CA LEU A 116 -8.15 -1.08 -1.81
C LEU A 116 -9.06 -1.81 -2.80
N GLN A 117 -8.88 -3.13 -2.96
CA GLN A 117 -9.57 -3.81 -4.05
C GLN A 117 -10.04 -5.19 -3.64
N ARG A 118 -11.26 -5.51 -4.05
CA ARG A 118 -11.79 -6.86 -3.98
C ARG A 118 -12.16 -7.29 -5.40
N PHE A 119 -11.66 -8.44 -5.81
CA PHE A 119 -12.07 -9.02 -7.09
C PHE A 119 -13.47 -9.62 -6.96
N TRP A 120 -14.30 -9.47 -7.98
CA TRP A 120 -15.58 -10.20 -8.03
C TRP A 120 -15.31 -11.70 -8.05
N GLU A 121 -14.27 -12.09 -8.77
CA GLU A 121 -13.83 -13.47 -8.84
C GLU A 121 -12.38 -13.51 -8.37
N PRO A 122 -12.06 -14.25 -7.28
CA PRO A 122 -10.72 -14.24 -6.72
C PRO A 122 -9.64 -14.59 -7.74
N LEU A 123 -8.46 -13.97 -7.57
CA LEU A 123 -7.30 -14.38 -8.34
C LEU A 123 -6.87 -15.77 -7.88
N VAL A 124 -6.42 -16.57 -8.82
CA VAL A 124 -5.94 -17.92 -8.51
C VAL A 124 -4.43 -17.99 -8.56
#